data_1aba26418ce1ddc2c1df3e624519a6ab
#
_entry.id   1aba26418ce1ddc2c1df3e624519a6ab
#
_cell.length_a   1.000
_cell.length_b   1.000
_cell.length_c   1.000
_cell.angle_alpha   90.00
_cell.angle_beta   90.00
_cell.angle_gamma   90.00
#
_symmetry.space_group_name_H-M   'P 1'
#
loop_
_entity.id
_entity.type
_entity.pdbx_description
1 polymer ?
#
loop_
_entity_poly.entity_id
_entity_poly.type
_entity_poly.pdbx_seq_one_letter_code
_entity_poly.pdbx_strand_id
1 'polypeptide(L)'
;PHMVNAMNCLASAFCILFLFWTITHLARRILTRQGAELTKANIVAVLGTGAVGALAYTFTDTFWFSAIEGEVYALSSMFTALVVWLMLKWEEQADQPHSMRWIVLIAYLMGLSIGVHILNLLTVPALVFIYYFRKTQRITFKGIAVSTLISGAILVFINSIIIPHTVYIGALFDLFFVNSLGLPVNSGLVFFVVALLGALGMGVYFTHKKGRTVLNLVLLSTLMILIGYSSYASVTIRAAANPPMNSNNPSNPFALYSLLNRDQYGDKPLLYGPQFSAPTSGYKYKDVRYLDDDGKYKTVSIISGYEHPDEFMHLFPRMWNYAASKESYKSWSAYRTRTDYERDENGEIVRDAQGRPNKIEVLDFGRRTLWDDGSGYEPLVIVEPTFRENLNYFFTYQLNHMYWRYFLWNFVGRQSDIQPTDAIITDGNWLSGIKWIDELYLGPQDNLPDEIANNKGRNTYYFLPFLLGLIGLIYQLNRDPRNFSIVMWLFVMMGIALVVYFNTSPNEPRERDYVYAGSFYAFCIWIGLGVLAVCDLIVWATRRKGLMAPIAATVVCMVVPGILAAQNWDDHDRSHRTMAR
;
A
#
# COMPACT_ATOMS: atom_id res chain seq x y z
N PRO A 1 23.70 6.92 10.19
CA PRO A 1 22.30 6.92 10.69
C PRO A 1 21.67 8.32 10.70
N HIS A 2 22.32 9.34 11.32
CA HIS A 2 21.74 10.69 11.47
C HIS A 2 21.31 11.35 10.15
N MET A 3 22.09 11.20 9.08
CA MET A 3 21.75 11.77 7.77
C MET A 3 20.52 11.12 7.15
N VAL A 4 20.35 9.81 7.32
CA VAL A 4 19.17 9.09 6.82
C VAL A 4 17.91 9.53 7.57
N ASN A 5 17.99 9.62 8.91
CA ASN A 5 16.89 10.11 9.72
C ASN A 5 16.53 11.57 9.39
N ALA A 6 17.52 12.44 9.20
CA ALA A 6 17.30 13.83 8.78
C ALA A 6 16.61 13.90 7.41
N MET A 7 17.02 13.05 6.46
CA MET A 7 16.37 12.94 5.14
C MET A 7 14.90 12.53 5.29
N ASN A 8 14.61 11.53 6.13
CA ASN A 8 13.23 11.07 6.34
C ASN A 8 12.36 12.11 7.05
N CYS A 9 12.91 12.82 8.06
CA CYS A 9 12.20 13.94 8.69
C CYS A 9 11.88 15.05 7.68
N LEU A 10 12.84 15.42 6.82
CA LEU A 10 12.61 16.42 5.77
C LEU A 10 11.59 15.95 4.74
N ALA A 11 11.69 14.70 4.28
CA ALA A 11 10.72 14.13 3.36
C ALA A 11 9.30 14.15 3.95
N SER A 12 9.17 13.77 5.23
CA SER A 12 7.90 13.82 5.95
C SER A 12 7.36 15.25 6.06
N ALA A 13 8.21 16.23 6.39
CA ALA A 13 7.80 17.63 6.45
C ALA A 13 7.29 18.14 5.09
N PHE A 14 7.97 17.78 3.98
CA PHE A 14 7.48 18.09 2.63
C PHE A 14 6.19 17.34 2.29
N CYS A 15 6.03 16.10 2.70
CA CYS A 15 4.78 15.37 2.54
C CYS A 15 3.60 16.13 3.19
N ILE A 16 3.77 16.61 4.43
CA ILE A 16 2.78 17.40 5.15
C ILE A 16 2.51 18.73 4.45
N LEU A 17 3.54 19.42 3.95
CA LEU A 17 3.38 20.65 3.18
C LEU A 17 2.52 20.43 1.91
N PHE A 18 2.80 19.37 1.14
CA PHE A 18 2.01 19.05 -0.06
C PHE A 18 0.59 18.60 0.30
N LEU A 19 0.40 17.90 1.42
CA LEU A 19 -0.93 17.56 1.93
C LEU A 19 -1.71 18.83 2.30
N PHE A 20 -1.10 19.74 3.04
CA PHE A 20 -1.70 21.03 3.37
C PHE A 20 -2.15 21.78 2.10
N TRP A 21 -1.29 21.87 1.09
CA TRP A 21 -1.63 22.51 -0.17
C TRP A 21 -2.73 21.77 -0.94
N THR A 22 -2.74 20.44 -0.91
CA THR A 22 -3.81 19.63 -1.51
C THR A 22 -5.16 19.89 -0.84
N ILE A 23 -5.21 19.87 0.49
CA ILE A 23 -6.43 20.13 1.25
C ILE A 23 -6.93 21.56 1.02
N THR A 24 -6.04 22.56 1.11
CA THR A 24 -6.43 23.96 0.88
C THR A 24 -6.91 24.22 -0.55
N HIS A 25 -6.32 23.54 -1.54
CA HIS A 25 -6.78 23.57 -2.92
C HIS A 25 -8.22 23.04 -3.05
N LEU A 26 -8.50 21.85 -2.49
CA LEU A 26 -9.82 21.24 -2.53
C LEU A 26 -10.86 22.06 -1.76
N ALA A 27 -10.50 22.56 -0.58
CA ALA A 27 -11.36 23.45 0.22
C ALA A 27 -11.72 24.74 -0.53
N ARG A 28 -10.72 25.38 -1.15
CA ARG A 28 -10.94 26.56 -1.97
C ARG A 28 -11.90 26.28 -3.12
N ARG A 29 -11.73 25.16 -3.83
CA ARG A 29 -12.64 24.77 -4.94
C ARG A 29 -14.07 24.58 -4.48
N ILE A 30 -14.29 23.98 -3.33
CA ILE A 30 -15.64 23.83 -2.75
C ILE A 30 -16.27 25.19 -2.50
N LEU A 31 -15.53 26.13 -1.91
CA LEU A 31 -16.03 27.45 -1.54
C LEU A 31 -16.23 28.40 -2.73
N THR A 32 -15.44 28.25 -3.81
CA THR A 32 -15.50 29.12 -5.00
C THR A 32 -16.30 28.52 -6.16
N ARG A 33 -16.92 27.35 -5.98
CA ARG A 33 -17.54 26.56 -7.07
C ARG A 33 -18.61 27.31 -7.88
N GLN A 34 -19.32 28.26 -7.28
CA GLN A 34 -20.37 29.06 -7.92
C GLN A 34 -19.90 30.44 -8.34
N GLY A 35 -18.58 30.65 -8.52
CA GLY A 35 -18.01 31.96 -8.84
C GLY A 35 -17.95 32.91 -7.64
N ALA A 36 -18.14 32.39 -6.42
CA ALA A 36 -18.03 33.18 -5.20
C ALA A 36 -16.59 33.67 -4.99
N GLU A 37 -16.43 34.95 -4.64
CA GLU A 37 -15.15 35.52 -4.28
C GLU A 37 -14.67 34.97 -2.91
N LEU A 38 -13.35 34.86 -2.76
CA LEU A 38 -12.73 34.47 -1.50
C LEU A 38 -12.79 35.65 -0.50
N THR A 39 -13.75 35.59 0.40
CA THR A 39 -13.81 36.51 1.55
C THR A 39 -12.73 36.19 2.57
N LYS A 40 -12.41 37.12 3.49
CA LYS A 40 -11.50 36.86 4.62
C LYS A 40 -11.93 35.65 5.45
N ALA A 41 -13.24 35.45 5.64
CA ALA A 41 -13.79 34.31 6.34
C ALA A 41 -13.48 32.98 5.59
N ASN A 42 -13.65 32.97 4.25
CA ASN A 42 -13.32 31.83 3.41
C ASN A 42 -11.82 31.51 3.45
N ILE A 43 -10.94 32.52 3.46
CA ILE A 43 -9.49 32.27 3.57
C ILE A 43 -9.14 31.61 4.90
N VAL A 44 -9.70 32.08 6.01
CA VAL A 44 -9.49 31.47 7.33
C VAL A 44 -10.02 30.03 7.35
N ALA A 45 -11.20 29.78 6.79
CA ALA A 45 -11.76 28.44 6.67
C ALA A 45 -10.84 27.51 5.87
N VAL A 46 -10.32 27.95 4.71
CA VAL A 46 -9.39 27.18 3.87
C VAL A 46 -8.10 26.85 4.62
N LEU A 47 -7.50 27.84 5.28
CA LEU A 47 -6.25 27.62 6.04
C LEU A 47 -6.45 26.71 7.25
N GLY A 48 -7.56 26.89 7.99
CA GLY A 48 -7.94 26.02 9.10
C GLY A 48 -8.17 24.57 8.66
N THR A 49 -8.86 24.38 7.54
CA THR A 49 -9.08 23.07 6.92
C THR A 49 -7.76 22.38 6.59
N GLY A 50 -6.83 23.10 5.95
CA GLY A 50 -5.51 22.58 5.64
C GLY A 50 -4.71 22.24 6.88
N ALA A 51 -4.71 23.12 7.89
CA ALA A 51 -3.96 22.93 9.13
C ALA A 51 -4.45 21.70 9.91
N VAL A 52 -5.76 21.56 10.12
CA VAL A 52 -6.33 20.42 10.87
C VAL A 52 -6.02 19.09 10.16
N GLY A 53 -6.25 19.00 8.85
CA GLY A 53 -6.03 17.73 8.13
C GLY A 53 -4.54 17.37 8.02
N ALA A 54 -3.66 18.35 7.74
CA ALA A 54 -2.23 18.12 7.65
C ALA A 54 -1.62 17.72 9.01
N LEU A 55 -1.98 18.42 10.09
CA LEU A 55 -1.53 18.10 11.44
C LEU A 55 -2.12 16.77 11.94
N ALA A 56 -3.36 16.43 11.57
CA ALA A 56 -3.92 15.12 11.90
C ALA A 56 -3.06 14.01 11.30
N TYR A 57 -2.64 14.12 10.02
CA TYR A 57 -1.77 13.13 9.39
C TYR A 57 -0.37 13.11 10.02
N THR A 58 0.18 14.27 10.40
CA THR A 58 1.49 14.37 11.07
C THR A 58 1.56 13.49 12.31
N PHE A 59 0.49 13.48 13.10
CA PHE A 59 0.46 12.82 14.40
C PHE A 59 -0.28 11.47 14.39
N THR A 60 -0.60 10.91 13.20
CA THR A 60 -1.02 9.50 13.11
C THR A 60 0.12 8.58 13.48
N ASP A 61 -0.17 7.49 14.16
CA ASP A 61 0.80 6.48 14.63
C ASP A 61 1.73 6.02 13.49
N THR A 62 1.16 5.49 12.41
CA THR A 62 1.91 4.98 11.26
C THR A 62 2.80 6.01 10.57
N PHE A 63 2.32 7.24 10.36
CA PHE A 63 3.10 8.25 9.65
C PHE A 63 4.23 8.80 10.52
N TRP A 64 3.98 8.99 11.81
CA TRP A 64 5.01 9.44 12.75
C TRP A 64 6.16 8.43 12.86
N PHE A 65 5.87 7.13 12.97
CA PHE A 65 6.90 6.09 12.90
C PHE A 65 7.72 6.20 11.60
N SER A 66 7.05 6.33 10.46
CA SER A 66 7.73 6.48 9.16
C SER A 66 8.67 7.70 9.10
N ALA A 67 8.34 8.78 9.83
CA ALA A 67 9.16 10.00 9.84
C ALA A 67 10.45 9.86 10.64
N ILE A 68 10.46 9.04 11.69
CA ILE A 68 11.59 8.89 12.62
C ILE A 68 12.41 7.61 12.38
N GLU A 69 11.97 6.74 11.47
CA GLU A 69 12.69 5.52 11.08
C GLU A 69 13.53 5.73 9.81
N GLY A 70 14.68 5.05 9.72
CA GLY A 70 15.55 5.08 8.55
C GLY A 70 15.06 4.20 7.40
N GLU A 71 13.77 4.33 7.04
CA GLU A 71 13.04 3.51 6.06
C GLU A 71 12.66 4.31 4.80
N VAL A 72 12.21 3.63 3.76
CA VAL A 72 11.85 4.26 2.47
C VAL A 72 10.47 4.92 2.45
N TYR A 73 9.63 4.68 3.45
CA TYR A 73 8.20 5.03 3.43
C TYR A 73 7.95 6.53 3.56
N ALA A 74 8.78 7.25 4.33
CA ALA A 74 8.70 8.71 4.42
C ALA A 74 8.90 9.36 3.04
N LEU A 75 9.94 8.95 2.32
CA LEU A 75 10.25 9.47 0.99
C LEU A 75 9.19 9.05 -0.04
N SER A 76 8.68 7.81 0.04
CA SER A 76 7.58 7.33 -0.79
C SER A 76 6.30 8.14 -0.60
N SER A 77 5.94 8.44 0.66
CA SER A 77 4.77 9.28 0.99
C SER A 77 4.94 10.71 0.48
N MET A 78 6.16 11.27 0.54
CA MET A 78 6.47 12.58 -0.04
C MET A 78 6.24 12.59 -1.56
N PHE A 79 6.72 11.58 -2.30
CA PHE A 79 6.48 11.48 -3.74
C PHE A 79 4.98 11.37 -4.06
N THR A 80 4.23 10.58 -3.29
CA THR A 80 2.78 10.47 -3.42
C THR A 80 2.11 11.84 -3.27
N ALA A 81 2.39 12.56 -2.18
CA ALA A 81 1.81 13.86 -1.92
C ALA A 81 2.20 14.91 -2.98
N LEU A 82 3.47 14.91 -3.40
CA LEU A 82 3.99 15.80 -4.43
C LEU A 82 3.30 15.57 -5.79
N VAL A 83 3.19 14.31 -6.22
CA VAL A 83 2.58 13.95 -7.51
C VAL A 83 1.09 14.33 -7.53
N VAL A 84 0.36 14.06 -6.46
CA VAL A 84 -1.05 14.46 -6.32
C VAL A 84 -1.19 15.99 -6.37
N TRP A 85 -0.36 16.72 -5.64
CA TRP A 85 -0.38 18.19 -5.66
C TRP A 85 -0.05 18.76 -7.04
N LEU A 86 0.98 18.24 -7.73
CA LEU A 86 1.36 18.67 -9.08
C LEU A 86 0.23 18.42 -10.09
N MET A 87 -0.51 17.31 -9.95
CA MET A 87 -1.65 17.03 -10.82
C MET A 87 -2.80 18.01 -10.61
N LEU A 88 -3.05 18.45 -9.38
CA LEU A 88 -4.00 19.53 -9.10
C LEU A 88 -3.52 20.87 -9.68
N LYS A 89 -2.21 21.14 -9.67
CA LYS A 89 -1.62 22.29 -10.35
C LYS A 89 -1.79 22.24 -11.86
N TRP A 90 -1.57 21.06 -12.46
CA TRP A 90 -1.88 20.86 -13.87
C TRP A 90 -3.36 21.14 -14.16
N GLU A 91 -4.27 20.65 -13.32
CA GLU A 91 -5.71 20.85 -13.50
C GLU A 91 -6.10 22.34 -13.51
N GLU A 92 -5.52 23.15 -12.64
CA GLU A 92 -5.73 24.62 -12.63
C GLU A 92 -5.25 25.29 -13.92
N GLN A 93 -4.14 24.81 -14.48
CA GLN A 93 -3.46 25.41 -15.62
C GLN A 93 -3.69 24.66 -16.96
N ALA A 94 -4.61 23.69 -16.99
CA ALA A 94 -4.77 22.77 -18.12
C ALA A 94 -5.09 23.44 -19.46
N ASP A 95 -5.64 24.65 -19.45
CA ASP A 95 -5.98 25.45 -20.65
C ASP A 95 -4.90 26.48 -21.00
N GLN A 96 -3.84 26.61 -20.17
CA GLN A 96 -2.74 27.52 -20.42
C GLN A 96 -1.72 26.91 -21.41
N PRO A 97 -0.99 27.74 -22.16
CA PRO A 97 0.13 27.27 -22.98
C PRO A 97 1.14 26.49 -22.12
N HIS A 98 1.71 25.42 -22.70
CA HIS A 98 2.70 24.58 -22.02
C HIS A 98 2.24 23.86 -20.73
N SER A 99 0.93 23.73 -20.49
CA SER A 99 0.39 23.04 -19.31
C SER A 99 0.88 21.58 -19.20
N MET A 100 1.18 20.92 -20.31
CA MET A 100 1.67 19.52 -20.33
C MET A 100 3.02 19.34 -19.63
N ARG A 101 3.78 20.40 -19.37
CA ARG A 101 5.03 20.34 -18.58
C ARG A 101 4.85 19.71 -17.21
N TRP A 102 3.67 19.90 -16.59
CA TRP A 102 3.36 19.29 -15.28
C TRP A 102 3.21 17.77 -15.39
N ILE A 103 2.55 17.25 -16.43
CA ILE A 103 2.42 15.80 -16.66
C ILE A 103 3.79 15.18 -16.93
N VAL A 104 4.64 15.86 -17.71
CA VAL A 104 6.02 15.43 -17.98
C VAL A 104 6.86 15.40 -16.71
N LEU A 105 6.73 16.40 -15.84
CA LEU A 105 7.38 16.42 -14.53
C LEU A 105 6.87 15.30 -13.63
N ILE A 106 5.56 15.06 -13.59
CA ILE A 106 4.96 13.95 -12.85
C ILE A 106 5.53 12.62 -13.35
N ALA A 107 5.63 12.42 -14.65
CA ALA A 107 6.22 11.21 -15.24
C ALA A 107 7.67 10.99 -14.77
N TYR A 108 8.50 12.05 -14.76
CA TYR A 108 9.86 11.99 -14.24
C TYR A 108 9.90 11.62 -12.76
N LEU A 109 9.08 12.28 -11.92
CA LEU A 109 9.01 12.01 -10.49
C LEU A 109 8.49 10.60 -10.19
N MET A 110 7.56 10.10 -10.97
CA MET A 110 7.11 8.70 -10.87
C MET A 110 8.23 7.73 -11.20
N GLY A 111 9.01 8.00 -12.26
CA GLY A 111 10.20 7.22 -12.58
C GLY A 111 11.24 7.25 -11.46
N LEU A 112 11.50 8.41 -10.88
CA LEU A 112 12.43 8.58 -9.76
C LEU A 112 11.93 7.84 -8.50
N SER A 113 10.62 7.87 -8.22
CA SER A 113 10.03 7.19 -7.08
C SER A 113 10.09 5.67 -7.16
N ILE A 114 10.17 5.09 -8.35
CA ILE A 114 10.40 3.64 -8.53
C ILE A 114 11.74 3.23 -7.88
N GLY A 115 12.74 4.09 -7.95
CA GLY A 115 14.03 3.90 -7.28
C GLY A 115 13.96 3.92 -5.73
N VAL A 116 12.86 4.42 -5.17
CA VAL A 116 12.59 4.45 -3.72
C VAL A 116 11.60 3.36 -3.35
N HIS A 117 10.39 3.43 -3.89
CA HIS A 117 9.33 2.45 -3.64
C HIS A 117 8.21 2.54 -4.68
N ILE A 118 7.69 1.40 -5.13
CA ILE A 118 6.68 1.33 -6.18
C ILE A 118 5.27 1.78 -5.76
N LEU A 119 5.00 1.98 -4.46
CA LEU A 119 3.67 2.37 -3.95
C LEU A 119 3.13 3.66 -4.58
N ASN A 120 4.01 4.59 -4.96
CA ASN A 120 3.57 5.82 -5.63
C ASN A 120 2.83 5.56 -6.96
N LEU A 121 3.08 4.44 -7.64
CA LEU A 121 2.36 4.08 -8.87
C LEU A 121 0.85 3.93 -8.64
N LEU A 122 0.42 3.63 -7.42
CA LEU A 122 -1.00 3.50 -7.07
C LEU A 122 -1.76 4.83 -7.10
N THR A 123 -1.07 5.95 -7.26
CA THR A 123 -1.71 7.26 -7.54
C THR A 123 -2.23 7.36 -8.97
N VAL A 124 -1.75 6.53 -9.92
CA VAL A 124 -2.09 6.61 -11.34
C VAL A 124 -3.60 6.67 -11.60
N PRO A 125 -4.47 5.84 -10.98
CA PRO A 125 -5.91 5.94 -11.20
C PRO A 125 -6.45 7.33 -10.85
N ALA A 126 -6.06 7.89 -9.71
CA ALA A 126 -6.48 9.23 -9.30
C ALA A 126 -6.03 10.29 -10.33
N LEU A 127 -4.79 10.20 -10.83
CA LEU A 127 -4.25 11.12 -11.84
C LEU A 127 -5.03 11.04 -13.16
N VAL A 128 -5.33 9.83 -13.63
CA VAL A 128 -6.12 9.61 -14.85
C VAL A 128 -7.54 10.16 -14.69
N PHE A 129 -8.16 10.01 -13.51
CA PHE A 129 -9.48 10.57 -13.26
C PHE A 129 -9.47 12.10 -13.16
N ILE A 130 -8.43 12.73 -12.60
CA ILE A 130 -8.26 14.20 -12.66
C ILE A 130 -8.20 14.65 -14.12
N TYR A 131 -7.41 13.95 -14.96
CA TYR A 131 -7.30 14.26 -16.38
C TYR A 131 -8.66 14.10 -17.09
N TYR A 132 -9.36 12.99 -16.85
CA TYR A 132 -10.67 12.73 -17.43
C TYR A 132 -11.70 13.81 -17.06
N PHE A 133 -11.83 14.13 -15.77
CA PHE A 133 -12.79 15.13 -15.30
C PHE A 133 -12.48 16.53 -15.80
N ARG A 134 -11.20 16.85 -16.02
CA ARG A 134 -10.79 18.17 -16.56
C ARG A 134 -11.08 18.31 -18.05
N LYS A 135 -10.90 17.23 -18.81
CA LYS A 135 -11.06 17.25 -20.27
C LYS A 135 -12.49 16.93 -20.73
N THR A 136 -13.33 16.41 -19.87
CA THR A 136 -14.70 15.96 -20.21
C THR A 136 -15.75 16.79 -19.48
N GLN A 137 -16.67 17.40 -20.23
CA GLN A 137 -17.77 18.18 -19.64
C GLN A 137 -18.84 17.28 -19.02
N ARG A 138 -19.17 16.14 -19.67
CA ARG A 138 -20.20 15.19 -19.21
C ARG A 138 -19.57 13.88 -18.78
N ILE A 139 -19.79 13.52 -17.52
CA ILE A 139 -19.36 12.23 -16.98
C ILE A 139 -20.32 11.15 -17.48
N THR A 140 -19.78 10.09 -18.08
CA THR A 140 -20.52 8.95 -18.56
C THR A 140 -19.97 7.65 -17.98
N PHE A 141 -20.80 6.63 -17.80
CA PHE A 141 -20.34 5.31 -17.36
C PHE A 141 -19.23 4.75 -18.27
N LYS A 142 -19.39 4.90 -19.59
CA LYS A 142 -18.36 4.50 -20.57
C LYS A 142 -17.04 5.24 -20.33
N GLY A 143 -17.09 6.54 -20.05
CA GLY A 143 -15.88 7.33 -19.75
C GLY A 143 -15.20 6.89 -18.46
N ILE A 144 -15.95 6.56 -17.41
CA ILE A 144 -15.42 6.00 -16.16
C ILE A 144 -14.76 4.64 -16.44
N ALA A 145 -15.43 3.73 -17.14
CA ALA A 145 -14.90 2.42 -17.47
C ALA A 145 -13.60 2.51 -18.31
N VAL A 146 -13.58 3.35 -19.33
CA VAL A 146 -12.40 3.59 -20.16
C VAL A 146 -11.24 4.18 -19.32
N SER A 147 -11.51 5.15 -18.44
CA SER A 147 -10.49 5.73 -17.57
C SER A 147 -9.91 4.71 -16.58
N THR A 148 -10.75 3.82 -16.05
CA THR A 148 -10.31 2.71 -15.20
C THR A 148 -9.42 1.73 -15.97
N LEU A 149 -9.80 1.36 -17.20
CA LEU A 149 -9.00 0.49 -18.06
C LEU A 149 -7.66 1.13 -18.44
N ILE A 150 -7.65 2.42 -18.78
CA ILE A 150 -6.42 3.17 -19.07
C ILE A 150 -5.51 3.20 -17.83
N SER A 151 -6.08 3.42 -16.63
CA SER A 151 -5.32 3.39 -15.39
C SER A 151 -4.65 2.04 -15.17
N GLY A 152 -5.40 0.95 -15.33
CA GLY A 152 -4.88 -0.40 -15.24
C GLY A 152 -3.80 -0.68 -16.30
N ALA A 153 -4.02 -0.27 -17.55
CA ALA A 153 -3.05 -0.44 -18.63
C ALA A 153 -1.73 0.30 -18.34
N ILE A 154 -1.80 1.53 -17.80
CA ILE A 154 -0.60 2.29 -17.42
C ILE A 154 0.15 1.58 -16.28
N LEU A 155 -0.57 1.11 -15.26
CA LEU A 155 0.04 0.37 -14.14
C LEU A 155 0.73 -0.90 -14.62
N VAL A 156 0.06 -1.71 -15.45
CA VAL A 156 0.64 -2.93 -16.03
C VAL A 156 1.84 -2.59 -16.90
N PHE A 157 1.74 -1.55 -17.73
CA PHE A 157 2.85 -1.12 -18.61
C PHE A 157 4.09 -0.72 -17.79
N ILE A 158 3.92 0.07 -16.75
CA ILE A 158 5.06 0.49 -15.91
C ILE A 158 5.61 -0.71 -15.11
N ASN A 159 4.73 -1.44 -14.41
CA ASN A 159 5.16 -2.49 -13.49
C ASN A 159 5.73 -3.73 -14.19
N SER A 160 5.14 -4.12 -15.33
CA SER A 160 5.52 -5.36 -16.01
C SER A 160 6.43 -5.13 -17.21
N ILE A 161 6.40 -3.96 -17.87
CA ILE A 161 7.21 -3.71 -19.06
C ILE A 161 8.38 -2.78 -18.73
N ILE A 162 8.12 -1.59 -18.17
CA ILE A 162 9.21 -0.63 -17.93
C ILE A 162 10.18 -1.18 -16.88
N ILE A 163 9.68 -1.60 -15.71
CA ILE A 163 10.56 -1.96 -14.59
C ILE A 163 11.41 -3.21 -14.91
N PRO A 164 10.86 -4.41 -15.15
CA PRO A 164 11.68 -5.60 -15.34
C PRO A 164 12.20 -5.75 -16.77
N HIS A 165 11.35 -5.56 -17.80
CA HIS A 165 11.72 -5.93 -19.16
C HIS A 165 12.72 -4.97 -19.81
N THR A 166 12.78 -3.69 -19.39
CA THR A 166 13.86 -2.79 -19.84
C THR A 166 15.22 -3.35 -19.44
N VAL A 167 15.35 -3.83 -18.20
CA VAL A 167 16.59 -4.43 -17.71
C VAL A 167 16.85 -5.80 -18.36
N TYR A 168 15.80 -6.61 -18.55
CA TYR A 168 15.92 -7.93 -19.18
C TYR A 168 16.43 -7.83 -20.64
N ILE A 169 15.87 -6.90 -21.44
CA ILE A 169 16.34 -6.68 -22.79
C ILE A 169 17.80 -6.20 -22.77
N GLY A 170 18.14 -5.27 -21.88
CA GLY A 170 19.52 -4.84 -21.66
C GLY A 170 20.45 -5.99 -21.29
N ALA A 171 19.98 -6.95 -20.46
CA ALA A 171 20.72 -8.15 -20.11
C ALA A 171 20.96 -9.08 -21.31
N LEU A 172 20.03 -9.17 -22.27
CA LEU A 172 20.23 -9.92 -23.52
C LEU A 172 21.30 -9.27 -24.41
N PHE A 173 21.34 -7.93 -24.49
CA PHE A 173 22.44 -7.22 -25.14
C PHE A 173 23.77 -7.48 -24.43
N ASP A 174 23.76 -7.47 -23.11
CA ASP A 174 24.99 -7.73 -22.34
C ASP A 174 25.48 -9.17 -22.52
N LEU A 175 24.60 -10.15 -22.54
CA LEU A 175 24.93 -11.54 -22.89
C LEU A 175 25.67 -11.64 -24.23
N PHE A 176 25.16 -10.95 -25.29
CA PHE A 176 25.79 -10.93 -26.60
C PHE A 176 27.15 -10.22 -26.58
N PHE A 177 27.22 -9.07 -25.91
CA PHE A 177 28.47 -8.29 -25.82
C PHE A 177 29.56 -9.03 -25.04
N VAL A 178 29.23 -9.67 -23.92
CA VAL A 178 30.19 -10.40 -23.09
C VAL A 178 30.58 -11.73 -23.75
N ASN A 179 29.59 -12.57 -24.11
CA ASN A 179 29.89 -13.93 -24.54
C ASN A 179 30.39 -14.02 -25.99
N SER A 180 29.90 -13.14 -26.90
CA SER A 180 30.24 -13.20 -28.33
C SER A 180 31.33 -12.20 -28.71
N LEU A 181 31.33 -10.99 -28.11
CA LEU A 181 32.29 -9.94 -28.46
C LEU A 181 33.46 -9.84 -27.46
N GLY A 182 33.40 -10.53 -26.31
CA GLY A 182 34.43 -10.48 -25.29
C GLY A 182 34.57 -9.12 -24.58
N LEU A 183 33.49 -8.31 -24.58
CA LEU A 183 33.46 -7.00 -23.93
C LEU A 183 33.19 -7.12 -22.42
N PRO A 184 33.53 -6.11 -21.62
CA PRO A 184 33.27 -6.13 -20.18
C PRO A 184 31.79 -6.27 -19.82
N VAL A 185 31.50 -6.89 -18.69
CA VAL A 185 30.16 -7.01 -18.11
C VAL A 185 29.52 -5.62 -17.95
N ASN A 186 28.24 -5.51 -18.18
CA ASN A 186 27.42 -4.29 -18.24
C ASN A 186 27.60 -3.43 -19.50
N SER A 187 28.52 -3.73 -20.42
CA SER A 187 28.72 -2.96 -21.64
C SER A 187 27.51 -3.01 -22.58
N GLY A 188 26.87 -4.18 -22.72
CA GLY A 188 25.66 -4.35 -23.52
C GLY A 188 24.45 -3.65 -22.90
N LEU A 189 24.31 -3.65 -21.57
CA LEU A 189 23.26 -2.89 -20.88
C LEU A 189 23.40 -1.39 -21.16
N VAL A 190 24.61 -0.84 -21.02
CA VAL A 190 24.89 0.59 -21.29
C VAL A 190 24.55 0.94 -22.74
N PHE A 191 24.99 0.11 -23.69
CA PHE A 191 24.66 0.28 -25.11
C PHE A 191 23.14 0.31 -25.34
N PHE A 192 22.42 -0.67 -24.78
CA PHE A 192 20.96 -0.74 -24.92
C PHE A 192 20.27 0.50 -24.35
N VAL A 193 20.64 0.93 -23.15
CA VAL A 193 20.05 2.13 -22.51
C VAL A 193 20.26 3.36 -23.36
N VAL A 194 21.49 3.59 -23.88
CA VAL A 194 21.79 4.73 -24.75
C VAL A 194 20.99 4.66 -26.05
N ALA A 195 20.91 3.48 -26.68
CA ALA A 195 20.13 3.28 -27.91
C ALA A 195 18.62 3.51 -27.68
N LEU A 196 18.08 3.01 -26.58
CA LEU A 196 16.66 3.18 -26.21
C LEU A 196 16.32 4.66 -25.96
N LEU A 197 17.13 5.35 -25.16
CA LEU A 197 16.92 6.78 -24.89
C LEU A 197 17.06 7.61 -26.17
N GLY A 198 18.04 7.27 -27.04
CA GLY A 198 18.21 7.90 -28.34
C GLY A 198 17.01 7.68 -29.27
N ALA A 199 16.50 6.44 -29.34
CA ALA A 199 15.33 6.10 -30.15
C ALA A 199 14.06 6.84 -29.68
N LEU A 200 13.84 6.87 -28.35
CA LEU A 200 12.72 7.63 -27.76
C LEU A 200 12.87 9.14 -28.00
N GLY A 201 14.08 9.69 -27.83
CA GLY A 201 14.37 11.10 -28.13
C GLY A 201 14.10 11.46 -29.59
N MET A 202 14.51 10.61 -30.53
CA MET A 202 14.17 10.76 -31.96
C MET A 202 12.65 10.68 -32.19
N GLY A 203 11.97 9.73 -31.53
CA GLY A 203 10.51 9.60 -31.57
C GLY A 203 9.80 10.87 -31.09
N VAL A 204 10.26 11.45 -29.99
CA VAL A 204 9.76 12.73 -29.46
C VAL A 204 9.97 13.86 -30.48
N TYR A 205 11.17 13.96 -31.06
CA TYR A 205 11.48 14.98 -32.06
C TYR A 205 10.56 14.87 -33.28
N PHE A 206 10.42 13.67 -33.88
CA PHE A 206 9.60 13.47 -35.06
C PHE A 206 8.10 13.66 -34.82
N THR A 207 7.60 13.22 -33.65
CA THR A 207 6.18 13.41 -33.29
C THR A 207 5.86 14.88 -33.01
N HIS A 208 6.80 15.61 -32.40
CA HIS A 208 6.70 17.07 -32.24
C HIS A 208 6.63 17.77 -33.59
N LYS A 209 7.59 17.47 -34.50
CA LYS A 209 7.63 18.07 -35.86
C LYS A 209 6.37 17.77 -36.69
N LYS A 210 5.76 16.58 -36.49
CA LYS A 210 4.52 16.18 -37.16
C LYS A 210 3.23 16.65 -36.47
N GLY A 211 3.31 17.41 -35.35
CA GLY A 211 2.15 17.92 -34.61
C GLY A 211 1.32 16.82 -33.92
N ARG A 212 1.87 15.61 -33.72
CA ARG A 212 1.16 14.49 -33.07
C ARG A 212 1.24 14.63 -31.53
N THR A 213 0.45 15.54 -30.96
CA THR A 213 0.53 15.96 -29.56
C THR A 213 0.38 14.82 -28.56
N VAL A 214 -0.60 13.92 -28.74
CA VAL A 214 -0.85 12.79 -27.82
C VAL A 214 0.32 11.81 -27.84
N LEU A 215 0.76 11.40 -29.03
CA LEU A 215 1.89 10.46 -29.17
C LEU A 215 3.19 11.08 -28.64
N ASN A 216 3.40 12.36 -28.89
CA ASN A 216 4.54 13.11 -28.36
C ASN A 216 4.54 13.10 -26.82
N LEU A 217 3.38 13.36 -26.19
CA LEU A 217 3.25 13.34 -24.75
C LEU A 217 3.52 11.94 -24.17
N VAL A 218 3.01 10.87 -24.81
CA VAL A 218 3.25 9.49 -24.37
C VAL A 218 4.75 9.15 -24.45
N LEU A 219 5.40 9.42 -25.59
CA LEU A 219 6.83 9.14 -25.76
C LEU A 219 7.70 9.96 -24.81
N LEU A 220 7.37 11.25 -24.63
CA LEU A 220 8.09 12.12 -23.70
C LEU A 220 7.89 11.69 -22.25
N SER A 221 6.70 11.29 -21.86
CA SER A 221 6.43 10.77 -20.51
C SER A 221 7.17 9.46 -20.28
N THR A 222 7.18 8.54 -21.25
CA THR A 222 7.95 7.28 -21.17
C THR A 222 9.45 7.55 -21.04
N LEU A 223 9.98 8.47 -21.84
CA LEU A 223 11.38 8.90 -21.75
C LEU A 223 11.72 9.45 -20.36
N MET A 224 10.85 10.29 -19.80
CA MET A 224 11.04 10.89 -18.48
C MET A 224 10.94 9.86 -17.36
N ILE A 225 10.01 8.90 -17.44
CA ILE A 225 9.95 7.76 -16.53
C ILE A 225 11.27 6.99 -16.54
N LEU A 226 11.80 6.65 -17.72
CA LEU A 226 13.07 5.92 -17.85
C LEU A 226 14.26 6.72 -17.31
N ILE A 227 14.31 8.04 -17.55
CA ILE A 227 15.35 8.90 -16.97
C ILE A 227 15.26 8.92 -15.43
N GLY A 228 14.07 9.07 -14.86
CA GLY A 228 13.89 8.99 -13.40
C GLY A 228 14.25 7.61 -12.85
N TYR A 229 13.79 6.55 -13.52
CA TYR A 229 14.06 5.17 -13.15
C TYR A 229 15.55 4.79 -13.25
N SER A 230 16.34 5.46 -14.11
CA SER A 230 17.78 5.22 -14.23
C SER A 230 18.56 5.45 -12.92
N SER A 231 17.96 6.16 -11.94
CA SER A 231 18.50 6.26 -10.57
C SER A 231 18.72 4.89 -9.92
N TYR A 232 17.96 3.86 -10.36
CA TYR A 232 18.10 2.49 -9.91
C TYR A 232 19.45 1.86 -10.29
N ALA A 233 20.16 2.40 -11.29
CA ALA A 233 21.52 1.98 -11.64
C ALA A 233 22.51 2.10 -10.47
N SER A 234 22.24 2.99 -9.50
CA SER A 234 23.03 3.10 -8.28
C SER A 234 23.08 1.80 -7.48
N VAL A 235 22.04 0.97 -7.55
CA VAL A 235 21.98 -0.34 -6.88
C VAL A 235 23.03 -1.28 -7.47
N THR A 236 23.10 -1.39 -8.80
CA THR A 236 24.08 -2.24 -9.50
C THR A 236 25.52 -1.73 -9.28
N ILE A 237 25.74 -0.41 -9.33
CA ILE A 237 27.06 0.20 -9.09
C ILE A 237 27.54 -0.12 -7.67
N ARG A 238 26.67 0.00 -6.67
CA ARG A 238 27.01 -0.32 -5.28
C ARG A 238 27.18 -1.81 -5.05
N ALA A 239 26.37 -2.66 -5.66
CA ALA A 239 26.51 -4.11 -5.58
C ALA A 239 27.85 -4.57 -6.17
N ALA A 240 28.29 -3.99 -7.30
CA ALA A 240 29.59 -4.26 -7.91
C ALA A 240 30.78 -3.88 -7.01
N ALA A 241 30.61 -2.93 -6.08
CA ALA A 241 31.62 -2.59 -5.08
C ALA A 241 31.69 -3.59 -3.91
N ASN A 242 30.87 -4.64 -3.92
CA ASN A 242 30.79 -5.73 -2.95
C ASN A 242 30.75 -5.27 -1.48
N PRO A 243 29.73 -4.48 -1.07
CA PRO A 243 29.59 -4.01 0.30
C PRO A 243 29.33 -5.19 1.27
N PRO A 244 29.56 -5.03 2.59
CA PRO A 244 29.35 -6.08 3.59
C PRO A 244 27.93 -6.66 3.59
N MET A 245 26.92 -5.86 3.25
CA MET A 245 25.54 -6.30 3.03
C MET A 245 25.19 -6.11 1.55
N ASN A 246 25.13 -7.18 0.80
CA ASN A 246 24.83 -7.21 -0.63
C ASN A 246 23.76 -8.25 -0.95
N SER A 247 22.52 -7.99 -0.49
CA SER A 247 21.38 -8.89 -0.72
C SER A 247 21.13 -9.10 -2.22
N ASN A 248 21.02 -10.36 -2.63
CA ASN A 248 20.82 -10.81 -4.02
C ASN A 248 21.90 -10.38 -5.01
N ASN A 249 22.96 -9.73 -4.57
CA ASN A 249 24.10 -9.28 -5.36
C ASN A 249 23.76 -8.83 -6.79
N PRO A 250 22.98 -7.75 -6.98
CA PRO A 250 22.54 -7.28 -8.30
C PRO A 250 23.65 -6.56 -9.07
N SER A 251 24.86 -7.15 -9.12
CA SER A 251 26.06 -6.58 -9.75
C SER A 251 26.09 -6.69 -11.27
N ASN A 252 25.22 -7.53 -11.84
CA ASN A 252 25.07 -7.72 -13.28
C ASN A 252 23.60 -7.61 -13.71
N PRO A 253 23.31 -7.42 -15.02
CA PRO A 253 21.94 -7.17 -15.49
C PRO A 253 20.95 -8.31 -15.22
N PHE A 254 21.38 -9.58 -15.23
CA PHE A 254 20.48 -10.71 -14.94
C PHE A 254 20.15 -10.79 -13.45
N ALA A 255 21.10 -10.57 -12.56
CA ALA A 255 20.86 -10.48 -11.13
C ALA A 255 19.98 -9.27 -10.78
N LEU A 256 20.17 -8.13 -11.46
CA LEU A 256 19.30 -6.97 -11.32
C LEU A 256 17.87 -7.27 -11.79
N TYR A 257 17.72 -7.96 -12.94
CA TYR A 257 16.40 -8.39 -13.41
C TYR A 257 15.68 -9.29 -12.39
N SER A 258 16.37 -10.28 -11.82
CA SER A 258 15.82 -11.18 -10.80
C SER A 258 15.37 -10.41 -9.55
N LEU A 259 16.15 -9.43 -9.10
CA LEU A 259 15.79 -8.54 -8.00
C LEU A 259 14.50 -7.74 -8.31
N LEU A 260 14.41 -7.15 -9.49
CA LEU A 260 13.27 -6.33 -9.93
C LEU A 260 12.01 -7.18 -10.16
N ASN A 261 12.17 -8.39 -10.68
CA ASN A 261 11.09 -9.35 -10.85
C ASN A 261 10.65 -9.99 -9.53
N ARG A 262 11.37 -9.71 -8.43
CA ARG A 262 11.09 -10.22 -7.09
C ARG A 262 11.12 -11.74 -6.99
N ASP A 263 11.97 -12.39 -7.78
CA ASP A 263 12.08 -13.86 -7.85
C ASP A 263 12.30 -14.50 -6.47
N GLN A 264 12.97 -13.80 -5.55
CA GLN A 264 13.24 -14.25 -4.18
C GLN A 264 12.00 -14.43 -3.30
N TYR A 265 10.86 -13.87 -3.68
CA TYR A 265 9.61 -13.98 -2.90
C TYR A 265 8.66 -15.07 -3.39
N GLY A 266 9.02 -15.75 -4.50
CA GLY A 266 8.16 -16.72 -5.15
C GLY A 266 6.88 -16.12 -5.75
N ASP A 267 6.10 -16.98 -6.40
CA ASP A 267 4.84 -16.57 -7.03
C ASP A 267 3.69 -16.60 -6.02
N LYS A 268 2.98 -15.50 -5.89
CA LYS A 268 1.74 -15.39 -5.11
C LYS A 268 0.55 -15.42 -6.04
N PRO A 269 -0.32 -16.43 -5.97
CA PRO A 269 -1.49 -16.50 -6.84
C PRO A 269 -2.50 -15.41 -6.43
N LEU A 270 -2.89 -14.54 -7.37
CA LEU A 270 -3.85 -13.46 -7.08
C LEU A 270 -5.27 -13.79 -7.53
N LEU A 271 -5.42 -14.27 -8.77
CA LEU A 271 -6.73 -14.51 -9.39
C LEU A 271 -7.05 -15.99 -9.52
N TYR A 272 -6.05 -16.83 -9.83
CA TYR A 272 -6.20 -18.24 -10.02
C TYR A 272 -4.92 -18.96 -9.58
N GLY A 273 -5.05 -20.06 -8.86
CA GLY A 273 -3.91 -20.82 -8.36
C GLY A 273 -4.24 -21.79 -7.23
N PRO A 274 -3.23 -22.50 -6.70
CA PRO A 274 -3.41 -23.48 -5.65
C PRO A 274 -3.71 -22.85 -4.29
N GLN A 275 -4.34 -23.63 -3.43
CA GLN A 275 -4.39 -23.37 -1.99
C GLN A 275 -3.22 -24.09 -1.29
N PHE A 276 -2.98 -23.74 -0.01
CA PHE A 276 -1.83 -24.24 0.77
C PHE A 276 -1.75 -25.75 0.89
N SER A 277 -2.88 -26.43 0.79
CA SER A 277 -2.99 -27.90 0.92
C SER A 277 -2.91 -28.66 -0.42
N ALA A 278 -2.77 -27.93 -1.54
CA ALA A 278 -2.71 -28.57 -2.86
C ALA A 278 -1.48 -29.49 -2.98
N PRO A 279 -1.64 -30.74 -3.39
CA PRO A 279 -0.54 -31.67 -3.58
C PRO A 279 0.36 -31.20 -4.72
N THR A 280 1.62 -31.61 -4.69
CA THR A 280 2.58 -31.35 -5.76
C THR A 280 2.57 -32.50 -6.76
N SER A 281 2.33 -32.20 -8.03
CA SER A 281 2.38 -33.18 -9.14
C SER A 281 3.69 -33.15 -9.92
N GLY A 282 4.49 -32.06 -9.76
CA GLY A 282 5.75 -31.87 -10.47
C GLY A 282 6.47 -30.61 -10.05
N TYR A 283 7.57 -30.34 -10.76
CA TYR A 283 8.39 -29.15 -10.54
C TYR A 283 8.40 -28.24 -11.77
N LYS A 284 8.22 -26.93 -11.54
CA LYS A 284 8.44 -25.92 -12.57
C LYS A 284 9.91 -25.57 -12.61
N TYR A 285 10.50 -25.61 -13.78
CA TYR A 285 11.89 -25.21 -13.99
C TYR A 285 11.97 -23.86 -14.65
N LYS A 286 12.98 -23.08 -14.27
CA LYS A 286 13.30 -21.77 -14.86
C LYS A 286 14.79 -21.74 -15.16
N ASP A 287 15.12 -21.30 -16.38
CA ASP A 287 16.52 -21.06 -16.75
C ASP A 287 16.99 -19.72 -16.19
N VAL A 288 18.00 -19.77 -15.34
CA VAL A 288 18.64 -18.60 -14.75
C VAL A 288 20.04 -18.45 -15.33
N ARG A 289 20.40 -17.22 -15.68
CA ARG A 289 21.73 -16.88 -16.16
C ARG A 289 22.57 -16.28 -15.04
N TYR A 290 23.77 -16.77 -14.87
CA TYR A 290 24.73 -16.28 -13.90
C TYR A 290 26.09 -16.04 -14.57
N LEU A 291 26.90 -15.19 -13.96
CA LEU A 291 28.27 -14.93 -14.39
C LEU A 291 29.19 -15.96 -13.74
N ASP A 292 29.98 -16.68 -14.55
CA ASP A 292 30.99 -17.63 -14.05
C ASP A 292 32.30 -16.93 -13.67
N ASP A 293 33.26 -17.71 -13.15
CA ASP A 293 34.56 -17.22 -12.72
C ASP A 293 35.41 -16.70 -13.92
N ASP A 294 35.12 -17.17 -15.13
CA ASP A 294 35.76 -16.72 -16.37
C ASP A 294 35.15 -15.42 -16.91
N GLY A 295 34.18 -14.85 -16.23
CA GLY A 295 33.50 -13.62 -16.59
C GLY A 295 32.52 -13.80 -17.77
N LYS A 296 32.00 -15.01 -18.00
CA LYS A 296 31.01 -15.32 -19.04
C LYS A 296 29.67 -15.73 -18.45
N TYR A 297 28.60 -15.41 -19.15
CA TYR A 297 27.26 -15.86 -18.77
C TYR A 297 27.03 -17.32 -19.11
N LYS A 298 26.63 -18.10 -18.11
CA LYS A 298 26.19 -19.49 -18.25
C LYS A 298 24.72 -19.60 -17.82
N THR A 299 24.04 -20.63 -18.32
CA THR A 299 22.64 -20.93 -17.97
C THR A 299 22.59 -22.16 -17.09
N VAL A 300 21.80 -22.11 -16.03
CA VAL A 300 21.46 -23.23 -15.16
C VAL A 300 19.95 -23.30 -15.03
N SER A 301 19.41 -24.51 -15.09
CA SER A 301 17.98 -24.73 -14.83
C SER A 301 17.78 -24.98 -13.35
N ILE A 302 16.94 -24.17 -12.71
CA ILE A 302 16.61 -24.27 -11.28
C ILE A 302 15.12 -24.53 -11.10
N ILE A 303 14.76 -25.16 -9.99
CA ILE A 303 13.35 -25.29 -9.60
C ILE A 303 12.84 -23.90 -9.20
N SER A 304 11.85 -23.40 -9.91
CA SER A 304 11.23 -22.09 -9.67
C SER A 304 9.89 -22.15 -8.96
N GLY A 305 9.32 -23.35 -8.83
CA GLY A 305 8.03 -23.57 -8.18
C GLY A 305 7.55 -25.01 -8.33
N TYR A 306 6.31 -25.23 -7.94
CA TYR A 306 5.67 -26.54 -8.00
C TYR A 306 4.52 -26.54 -9.00
N GLU A 307 4.29 -27.68 -9.63
CA GLU A 307 3.09 -27.96 -10.39
C GLU A 307 2.05 -28.60 -9.47
N HIS A 308 0.80 -28.26 -9.68
CA HIS A 308 -0.32 -28.78 -8.91
C HIS A 308 -1.39 -29.32 -9.87
N PRO A 309 -2.14 -30.38 -9.51
CA PRO A 309 -3.23 -30.88 -10.33
C PRO A 309 -4.33 -29.81 -10.50
N ASP A 310 -4.96 -29.77 -11.67
CA ASP A 310 -5.98 -28.76 -12.02
C ASP A 310 -7.18 -28.76 -11.07
N GLU A 311 -7.50 -29.90 -10.46
CA GLU A 311 -8.60 -30.04 -9.50
C GLU A 311 -8.38 -29.25 -8.19
N PHE A 312 -7.11 -28.92 -7.85
CA PHE A 312 -6.71 -28.12 -6.69
C PHE A 312 -6.43 -26.66 -7.02
N MET A 313 -6.74 -26.25 -8.26
CA MET A 313 -6.58 -24.86 -8.71
C MET A 313 -7.89 -24.10 -8.57
N HIS A 314 -7.87 -22.99 -7.84
CA HIS A 314 -9.07 -22.24 -7.47
C HIS A 314 -9.03 -20.78 -7.92
N LEU A 315 -10.22 -20.21 -8.07
CA LEU A 315 -10.36 -18.76 -8.26
C LEU A 315 -10.13 -18.00 -6.94
N PHE A 316 -9.39 -16.89 -7.03
CA PHE A 316 -9.14 -15.97 -5.92
C PHE A 316 -8.56 -16.68 -4.68
N PRO A 317 -7.44 -17.43 -4.79
CA PRO A 317 -6.88 -18.18 -3.67
C PRO A 317 -6.23 -17.24 -2.65
N ARG A 318 -6.79 -17.19 -1.45
CA ARG A 318 -6.27 -16.36 -0.34
C ARG A 318 -5.40 -17.15 0.63
N MET A 319 -5.70 -18.43 0.81
CA MET A 319 -4.95 -19.36 1.64
C MET A 319 -3.97 -20.17 0.77
N TRP A 320 -2.95 -19.49 0.21
CA TRP A 320 -2.03 -20.06 -0.81
C TRP A 320 -0.69 -20.53 -0.24
N ASN A 321 -0.25 -20.00 0.90
CA ASN A 321 1.10 -20.22 1.41
C ASN A 321 1.19 -21.58 2.12
N TYR A 322 1.85 -22.53 1.48
CA TYR A 322 2.09 -23.88 2.01
C TYR A 322 3.01 -23.90 3.25
N ALA A 323 3.81 -22.85 3.48
CA ALA A 323 4.65 -22.73 4.67
C ALA A 323 3.87 -22.25 5.91
N ALA A 324 2.66 -21.72 5.73
CA ALA A 324 1.80 -21.35 6.85
C ALA A 324 1.10 -22.59 7.42
N SER A 325 0.91 -22.62 8.75
CA SER A 325 0.27 -23.77 9.39
C SER A 325 -1.21 -23.86 9.05
N LYS A 326 -1.72 -25.07 8.93
CA LYS A 326 -3.15 -25.33 8.76
C LYS A 326 -3.96 -24.73 9.92
N GLU A 327 -3.46 -24.81 11.14
CA GLU A 327 -4.15 -24.32 12.33
C GLU A 327 -4.28 -22.79 12.31
N SER A 328 -3.25 -22.07 11.85
CA SER A 328 -3.33 -20.61 11.65
C SER A 328 -4.38 -20.23 10.60
N TYR A 329 -4.45 -20.95 9.47
CA TYR A 329 -5.53 -20.70 8.51
C TYR A 329 -6.91 -21.02 9.07
N LYS A 330 -7.04 -22.15 9.79
CA LYS A 330 -8.28 -22.59 10.41
C LYS A 330 -8.78 -21.58 11.43
N SER A 331 -7.91 -21.03 12.29
CA SER A 331 -8.29 -20.07 13.32
C SER A 331 -8.91 -18.80 12.71
N TRP A 332 -8.40 -18.33 11.56
CA TRP A 332 -8.90 -17.13 10.90
C TRP A 332 -10.08 -17.37 9.94
N SER A 333 -10.29 -18.60 9.46
CA SER A 333 -11.22 -18.86 8.37
C SER A 333 -12.40 -19.74 8.73
N ALA A 334 -12.27 -20.58 9.75
CA ALA A 334 -13.35 -21.46 10.17
C ALA A 334 -14.53 -20.64 10.72
N TYR A 335 -15.72 -20.96 10.27
CA TYR A 335 -16.96 -20.28 10.65
C TYR A 335 -18.00 -21.27 11.22
N ARG A 336 -17.60 -22.52 11.37
CA ARG A 336 -18.43 -23.60 11.93
C ARG A 336 -17.66 -24.31 13.02
N THR A 337 -18.40 -24.83 13.99
CA THR A 337 -17.89 -25.80 14.96
C THR A 337 -18.52 -27.16 14.74
N ARG A 338 -17.83 -28.20 15.16
CA ARG A 338 -18.37 -29.56 15.27
C ARG A 338 -18.05 -30.11 16.64
N THR A 339 -18.91 -30.99 17.12
CA THR A 339 -18.62 -31.75 18.33
C THR A 339 -17.62 -32.86 18.00
N ASP A 340 -16.54 -32.93 18.75
CA ASP A 340 -15.53 -33.98 18.69
C ASP A 340 -15.27 -34.50 20.12
N TYR A 341 -14.47 -35.56 20.24
CA TYR A 341 -14.07 -36.08 21.54
C TYR A 341 -12.71 -35.53 21.93
N GLU A 342 -12.60 -35.11 23.19
CA GLU A 342 -11.34 -34.70 23.79
C GLU A 342 -10.34 -35.88 23.77
N ARG A 343 -9.09 -35.60 23.36
CA ARG A 343 -8.01 -36.59 23.32
C ARG A 343 -6.85 -36.12 24.18
N ASP A 344 -6.22 -37.06 24.87
CA ASP A 344 -5.00 -36.81 25.63
C ASP A 344 -3.76 -36.68 24.72
N GLU A 345 -2.59 -36.49 25.32
CA GLU A 345 -1.29 -36.40 24.61
C GLU A 345 -0.93 -37.66 23.81
N ASN A 346 -1.50 -38.80 24.18
CA ASN A 346 -1.31 -40.10 23.49
C ASN A 346 -2.36 -40.35 22.37
N GLY A 347 -3.33 -39.42 22.20
CA GLY A 347 -4.41 -39.51 21.23
C GLY A 347 -5.60 -40.35 21.70
N GLU A 348 -5.62 -40.84 22.97
CA GLU A 348 -6.74 -41.58 23.54
C GLU A 348 -7.87 -40.63 23.96
N ILE A 349 -9.12 -41.11 23.87
CA ILE A 349 -10.30 -40.35 24.21
C ILE A 349 -10.37 -40.16 25.74
N VAL A 350 -10.32 -38.91 26.19
CA VAL A 350 -10.52 -38.53 27.60
C VAL A 350 -11.95 -38.83 28.02
N ARG A 351 -12.11 -39.48 29.19
CA ARG A 351 -13.42 -39.88 29.75
C ARG A 351 -13.66 -39.22 31.08
N ASP A 352 -14.93 -38.89 31.35
CA ASP A 352 -15.35 -38.36 32.65
C ASP A 352 -15.30 -39.46 33.75
N ALA A 353 -15.58 -39.05 35.01
CA ALA A 353 -15.60 -39.94 36.15
C ALA A 353 -16.63 -41.08 36.02
N GLN A 354 -17.59 -40.98 35.11
CA GLN A 354 -18.60 -41.99 34.77
C GLN A 354 -18.24 -42.85 33.55
N GLY A 355 -17.01 -42.69 33.00
CA GLY A 355 -16.52 -43.42 31.84
C GLY A 355 -17.07 -42.93 30.48
N ARG A 356 -17.78 -41.82 30.44
CA ARG A 356 -18.32 -41.25 29.18
C ARG A 356 -17.28 -40.38 28.50
N PRO A 357 -17.15 -40.41 27.16
CA PRO A 357 -16.21 -39.58 26.46
C PRO A 357 -16.55 -38.09 26.61
N ASN A 358 -15.54 -37.30 26.97
CA ASN A 358 -15.67 -35.86 27.02
C ASN A 358 -15.89 -35.34 25.60
N LYS A 359 -16.94 -34.51 25.43
CA LYS A 359 -17.26 -33.84 24.17
C LYS A 359 -16.74 -32.43 24.22
N ILE A 360 -16.02 -32.03 23.18
CA ILE A 360 -15.55 -30.66 22.98
C ILE A 360 -16.07 -30.13 21.66
N GLU A 361 -16.24 -28.81 21.56
CA GLU A 361 -16.49 -28.16 20.30
C GLU A 361 -15.16 -27.77 19.66
N VAL A 362 -14.93 -28.25 18.45
CA VAL A 362 -13.74 -27.93 17.64
C VAL A 362 -14.15 -27.20 16.39
N LEU A 363 -13.29 -26.32 15.92
CA LEU A 363 -13.51 -25.64 14.63
C LEU A 363 -13.58 -26.68 13.51
N ASP A 364 -14.65 -26.64 12.71
CA ASP A 364 -14.81 -27.46 11.52
C ASP A 364 -14.22 -26.69 10.32
N PHE A 365 -13.26 -27.31 9.62
CA PHE A 365 -12.48 -26.64 8.58
C PHE A 365 -12.23 -27.56 7.39
N GLY A 366 -12.48 -27.03 6.20
CA GLY A 366 -12.21 -27.64 4.93
C GLY A 366 -13.10 -28.84 4.60
N ARG A 367 -12.93 -29.37 3.41
CA ARG A 367 -13.47 -30.67 2.99
C ARG A 367 -12.33 -31.66 2.84
N ARG A 368 -12.60 -32.92 3.09
CA ARG A 368 -11.66 -34.04 2.85
C ARG A 368 -11.81 -34.48 1.41
N THR A 369 -10.72 -34.39 0.66
CA THR A 369 -10.63 -34.87 -0.72
C THR A 369 -9.60 -36.01 -0.76
N LEU A 370 -9.96 -37.13 -1.36
CA LEU A 370 -9.03 -38.24 -1.61
C LEU A 370 -8.27 -37.91 -2.90
N TRP A 371 -6.97 -37.95 -2.84
CA TRP A 371 -6.12 -37.73 -4.00
C TRP A 371 -5.20 -38.94 -4.20
N ASP A 372 -5.28 -39.55 -5.39
CA ASP A 372 -4.42 -40.62 -5.85
C ASP A 372 -3.37 -40.06 -6.80
N ASP A 373 -2.11 -40.14 -6.43
CA ASP A 373 -0.97 -39.68 -7.23
C ASP A 373 -0.56 -40.66 -8.35
N GLY A 374 -1.28 -41.79 -8.48
CA GLY A 374 -0.99 -42.83 -9.44
C GLY A 374 0.24 -43.71 -9.07
N SER A 375 0.80 -43.56 -7.89
CA SER A 375 1.97 -44.30 -7.42
C SER A 375 1.65 -45.75 -7.01
N GLY A 376 0.35 -46.08 -6.89
CA GLY A 376 -0.13 -47.40 -6.43
C GLY A 376 -0.17 -47.53 -4.89
N TYR A 377 0.10 -46.46 -4.15
CA TYR A 377 -0.13 -46.40 -2.70
C TYR A 377 -1.57 -45.98 -2.38
N GLU A 378 -1.96 -46.08 -1.10
CA GLU A 378 -3.28 -45.60 -0.66
C GLU A 378 -3.45 -44.10 -0.94
N PRO A 379 -4.63 -43.66 -1.45
CA PRO A 379 -4.90 -42.25 -1.72
C PRO A 379 -4.72 -41.40 -0.49
N LEU A 380 -4.09 -40.23 -0.68
CA LEU A 380 -3.88 -39.27 0.39
C LEU A 380 -5.18 -38.51 0.71
N VAL A 381 -5.47 -38.35 1.99
CA VAL A 381 -6.57 -37.50 2.46
C VAL A 381 -6.10 -36.05 2.58
N ILE A 382 -6.51 -35.23 1.65
CA ILE A 382 -6.19 -33.79 1.65
C ILE A 382 -7.35 -33.00 2.26
N VAL A 383 -7.04 -32.10 3.19
CA VAL A 383 -8.03 -31.17 3.76
C VAL A 383 -7.94 -29.88 2.98
N GLU A 384 -8.91 -29.69 2.11
CA GLU A 384 -8.99 -28.55 1.19
C GLU A 384 -9.93 -27.48 1.73
N PRO A 385 -9.50 -26.22 1.88
CA PRO A 385 -10.40 -25.13 2.26
C PRO A 385 -11.54 -24.96 1.25
N THR A 386 -12.74 -24.73 1.76
CA THR A 386 -13.88 -24.39 0.91
C THR A 386 -13.78 -22.94 0.42
N PHE A 387 -14.45 -22.60 -0.69
CA PHE A 387 -14.49 -21.23 -1.20
C PHE A 387 -15.04 -20.23 -0.16
N ARG A 388 -16.00 -20.66 0.67
CA ARG A 388 -16.55 -19.81 1.74
C ARG A 388 -15.52 -19.54 2.85
N GLU A 389 -14.75 -20.54 3.26
CA GLU A 389 -13.65 -20.37 4.22
C GLU A 389 -12.55 -19.48 3.65
N ASN A 390 -12.23 -19.64 2.36
CA ASN A 390 -11.30 -18.77 1.67
C ASN A 390 -11.76 -17.30 1.63
N LEU A 391 -13.06 -17.04 1.39
CA LEU A 391 -13.62 -15.70 1.49
C LEU A 391 -13.66 -15.21 2.95
N ASN A 392 -13.99 -16.09 3.91
CA ASN A 392 -13.97 -15.71 5.32
C ASN A 392 -12.56 -15.27 5.74
N TYR A 393 -11.52 -16.00 5.33
CA TYR A 393 -10.12 -15.60 5.56
C TYR A 393 -9.81 -14.21 4.96
N PHE A 394 -10.28 -13.94 3.73
CA PHE A 394 -10.12 -12.63 3.11
C PHE A 394 -10.73 -11.50 3.96
N PHE A 395 -11.96 -11.69 4.43
CA PHE A 395 -12.66 -10.65 5.19
C PHE A 395 -12.15 -10.52 6.64
N THR A 396 -11.90 -11.62 7.34
CA THR A 396 -11.51 -11.59 8.75
C THR A 396 -10.03 -11.26 8.94
N TYR A 397 -9.15 -11.91 8.19
CA TYR A 397 -7.72 -11.70 8.31
C TYR A 397 -7.23 -10.58 7.40
N GLN A 398 -7.35 -10.76 6.06
CA GLN A 398 -6.69 -9.85 5.14
C GLN A 398 -7.31 -8.44 5.15
N LEU A 399 -8.63 -8.33 5.20
CA LEU A 399 -9.28 -7.02 5.18
C LEU A 399 -9.46 -6.44 6.59
N ASN A 400 -9.97 -7.22 7.56
CA ASN A 400 -10.24 -6.70 8.89
C ASN A 400 -8.96 -6.56 9.71
N HIS A 401 -8.19 -7.65 9.89
CA HIS A 401 -6.99 -7.64 10.74
C HIS A 401 -5.83 -6.86 10.11
N MET A 402 -5.56 -7.06 8.80
CA MET A 402 -4.39 -6.47 8.12
C MET A 402 -4.64 -5.10 7.50
N TYR A 403 -5.87 -4.56 7.52
CA TYR A 403 -6.14 -3.22 7.01
C TYR A 403 -7.02 -2.39 7.96
N TRP A 404 -8.27 -2.83 8.27
CA TRP A 404 -9.17 -2.04 9.10
C TRP A 404 -8.64 -1.84 10.51
N ARG A 405 -7.99 -2.83 11.11
CA ARG A 405 -7.32 -2.70 12.41
C ARG A 405 -6.27 -1.59 12.38
N TYR A 406 -5.40 -1.56 11.38
CA TYR A 406 -4.39 -0.50 11.21
C TYR A 406 -5.00 0.87 10.94
N PHE A 407 -6.07 0.92 10.14
CA PHE A 407 -6.81 2.14 9.90
C PHE A 407 -7.39 2.70 11.21
N LEU A 408 -8.01 1.83 12.02
CA LEU A 408 -8.59 2.23 13.30
C LEU A 408 -7.51 2.59 14.35
N TRP A 409 -6.31 2.00 14.31
CA TRP A 409 -5.20 2.44 15.15
C TRP A 409 -4.89 3.93 14.95
N ASN A 410 -4.90 4.39 13.72
CA ASN A 410 -4.58 5.77 13.37
C ASN A 410 -5.71 6.77 13.68
N PHE A 411 -6.98 6.31 13.72
CA PHE A 411 -8.12 7.24 13.78
C PHE A 411 -9.10 6.99 14.92
N VAL A 412 -8.97 5.89 15.66
CA VAL A 412 -9.80 5.55 16.82
C VAL A 412 -8.94 5.36 18.08
N GLY A 413 -7.82 4.64 17.92
CA GLY A 413 -6.81 4.38 18.93
C GLY A 413 -6.32 2.93 18.91
N ARG A 414 -5.27 2.64 19.67
CA ARG A 414 -4.52 1.38 19.67
C ARG A 414 -4.47 0.79 21.07
N GLN A 415 -4.66 -0.51 21.20
CA GLN A 415 -4.65 -1.22 22.49
C GLN A 415 -3.22 -1.42 23.02
N SER A 416 -2.31 -1.89 22.17
CA SER A 416 -0.90 -2.15 22.51
C SER A 416 -0.06 -2.25 21.22
N ASP A 417 1.27 -2.22 21.37
CA ASP A 417 2.24 -2.49 20.29
C ASP A 417 2.62 -3.97 20.18
N ILE A 418 2.01 -4.85 20.97
CA ILE A 418 2.23 -6.29 20.95
C ILE A 418 1.51 -6.88 19.72
N GLN A 419 2.27 -7.58 18.87
CA GLN A 419 1.73 -8.22 17.69
C GLN A 419 0.99 -9.50 18.04
N PRO A 420 -0.31 -9.65 17.69
CA PRO A 420 -1.04 -10.90 17.89
C PRO A 420 -0.58 -11.97 16.90
N THR A 421 -0.53 -13.23 17.33
CA THR A 421 -0.06 -14.35 16.50
C THR A 421 -1.20 -15.17 15.87
N ASP A 422 -2.37 -15.22 16.49
CA ASP A 422 -3.52 -16.03 16.07
C ASP A 422 -4.83 -15.23 16.06
N ALA A 423 -5.93 -15.88 15.66
CA ALA A 423 -7.25 -15.25 15.61
C ALA A 423 -7.85 -14.96 17.01
N ILE A 424 -7.31 -15.55 18.06
CA ILE A 424 -7.63 -15.16 19.44
C ILE A 424 -6.78 -13.94 19.77
N ILE A 425 -7.36 -12.77 19.55
CA ILE A 425 -6.63 -11.50 19.62
C ILE A 425 -6.81 -10.90 20.99
N THR A 426 -5.84 -11.12 21.88
CA THR A 426 -5.77 -10.49 23.19
C THR A 426 -5.07 -9.14 23.16
N ASP A 427 -4.21 -8.92 22.15
CA ASP A 427 -3.30 -7.79 22.02
C ASP A 427 -3.35 -7.15 20.65
N GLY A 428 -2.81 -5.93 20.53
CA GLY A 428 -2.66 -5.24 19.25
C GLY A 428 -3.96 -4.90 18.55
N ASN A 429 -5.08 -4.81 19.25
CA ASN A 429 -6.36 -4.40 18.68
C ASN A 429 -6.45 -2.88 18.54
N TRP A 430 -7.51 -2.39 17.89
CA TRP A 430 -7.91 -1.00 18.02
C TRP A 430 -8.63 -0.79 19.37
N LEU A 431 -8.62 0.44 19.89
CA LEU A 431 -9.19 0.81 21.18
C LEU A 431 -9.77 2.21 21.11
N SER A 432 -11.05 2.38 21.47
CA SER A 432 -11.70 3.69 21.37
C SER A 432 -11.48 4.59 22.58
N GLY A 433 -11.29 4.01 23.75
CA GLY A 433 -11.34 4.69 25.05
C GLY A 433 -12.76 4.85 25.59
N ILE A 434 -13.78 4.37 24.87
CA ILE A 434 -15.18 4.37 25.31
C ILE A 434 -15.47 2.99 25.88
N LYS A 435 -15.49 2.87 27.20
CA LYS A 435 -15.54 1.61 27.94
C LYS A 435 -16.56 0.62 27.39
N TRP A 436 -17.83 1.02 27.25
CA TRP A 436 -18.88 0.11 26.79
C TRP A 436 -18.71 -0.40 25.35
N ILE A 437 -18.01 0.38 24.47
CA ILE A 437 -17.68 -0.08 23.11
C ILE A 437 -16.53 -1.09 23.19
N ASP A 438 -15.49 -0.74 23.92
CA ASP A 438 -14.28 -1.56 24.00
C ASP A 438 -14.56 -2.91 24.69
N GLU A 439 -15.41 -2.92 25.72
CA GLU A 439 -15.82 -4.14 26.43
C GLU A 439 -16.64 -5.13 25.57
N LEU A 440 -17.30 -4.65 24.50
CA LEU A 440 -18.07 -5.52 23.61
C LEU A 440 -17.21 -6.55 22.87
N TYR A 441 -15.94 -6.26 22.64
CA TYR A 441 -15.08 -7.15 21.85
C TYR A 441 -13.71 -7.45 22.49
N LEU A 442 -13.26 -6.64 23.46
CA LEU A 442 -12.01 -6.87 24.20
C LEU A 442 -12.24 -7.45 25.59
N GLY A 443 -13.49 -7.52 26.03
CA GLY A 443 -13.82 -7.88 27.43
C GLY A 443 -13.56 -6.73 28.42
N PRO A 444 -13.66 -7.00 29.75
CA PRO A 444 -13.52 -5.98 30.75
C PRO A 444 -12.21 -5.21 30.65
N GLN A 445 -12.29 -3.87 30.66
CA GLN A 445 -11.13 -2.98 30.57
C GLN A 445 -10.64 -2.51 31.94
N ASP A 446 -11.27 -2.95 33.01
CA ASP A 446 -10.84 -2.72 34.39
C ASP A 446 -9.86 -3.83 34.81
N ASN A 447 -8.87 -3.48 35.64
CA ASN A 447 -7.88 -4.42 36.16
C ASN A 447 -7.07 -5.19 35.11
N LEU A 448 -6.65 -4.48 34.06
CA LEU A 448 -5.75 -5.05 33.03
C LEU A 448 -4.38 -5.37 33.66
N PRO A 449 -3.66 -6.37 33.12
CA PRO A 449 -2.25 -6.59 33.43
C PRO A 449 -1.43 -5.33 33.18
N ASP A 450 -0.40 -5.10 34.00
CA ASP A 450 0.45 -3.90 33.91
C ASP A 450 1.10 -3.72 32.52
N GLU A 451 1.45 -4.81 31.86
CA GLU A 451 2.02 -4.80 30.50
C GLU A 451 1.07 -4.19 29.48
N ILE A 452 -0.24 -4.40 29.61
CA ILE A 452 -1.26 -3.83 28.72
C ILE A 452 -1.67 -2.45 29.20
N ALA A 453 -1.89 -2.28 30.51
CA ALA A 453 -2.36 -1.01 31.08
C ALA A 453 -1.35 0.12 30.90
N ASN A 454 -0.05 -0.18 31.04
CA ASN A 454 1.06 0.77 30.97
C ASN A 454 1.82 0.68 29.63
N ASN A 455 1.28 -0.01 28.61
CA ASN A 455 1.88 -0.08 27.31
C ASN A 455 1.90 1.31 26.65
N LYS A 456 3.06 1.75 26.16
CA LYS A 456 3.22 3.08 25.54
C LYS A 456 2.43 3.24 24.26
N GLY A 457 2.21 2.15 23.51
CA GLY A 457 1.37 2.13 22.32
C GLY A 457 -0.14 2.11 22.62
N ARG A 458 -0.55 2.18 23.93
CA ARG A 458 -1.96 2.23 24.31
C ARG A 458 -2.51 3.64 24.20
N ASN A 459 -3.19 3.92 23.09
CA ASN A 459 -3.67 5.24 22.71
C ASN A 459 -5.18 5.24 22.47
N THR A 460 -5.89 6.30 22.86
CA THR A 460 -7.33 6.42 22.69
C THR A 460 -7.72 7.79 22.16
N TYR A 461 -8.50 7.83 21.07
CA TYR A 461 -8.91 9.09 20.43
C TYR A 461 -10.41 9.31 20.45
N TYR A 462 -11.19 8.47 21.12
CA TYR A 462 -12.64 8.60 21.33
C TYR A 462 -13.42 8.77 20.01
N PHE A 463 -12.98 8.13 18.94
CA PHE A 463 -13.50 8.26 17.58
C PHE A 463 -13.38 9.69 16.99
N LEU A 464 -12.78 10.66 17.65
CA LEU A 464 -12.79 12.06 17.18
C LEU A 464 -12.20 12.24 15.78
N PRO A 465 -11.00 11.72 15.46
CA PRO A 465 -10.45 11.79 14.11
C PRO A 465 -11.32 11.07 13.08
N PHE A 466 -11.82 9.89 13.43
CA PHE A 466 -12.66 9.06 12.57
C PHE A 466 -13.98 9.76 12.21
N LEU A 467 -14.67 10.29 13.21
CA LEU A 467 -15.95 10.98 13.00
C LEU A 467 -15.78 12.27 12.19
N LEU A 468 -14.75 13.07 12.49
CA LEU A 468 -14.48 14.27 11.71
C LEU A 468 -14.15 13.93 10.24
N GLY A 469 -13.40 12.84 10.02
CA GLY A 469 -13.12 12.32 8.68
C GLY A 469 -14.37 11.86 7.94
N LEU A 470 -15.29 11.15 8.60
CA LEU A 470 -16.58 10.75 8.02
C LEU A 470 -17.46 11.96 7.69
N ILE A 471 -17.51 12.95 8.57
CA ILE A 471 -18.24 14.21 8.32
C ILE A 471 -17.68 14.89 7.06
N GLY A 472 -16.34 14.99 6.95
CA GLY A 472 -15.70 15.59 5.78
C GLY A 472 -15.90 14.79 4.49
N LEU A 473 -15.90 13.45 4.58
CA LEU A 473 -16.20 12.55 3.47
C LEU A 473 -17.61 12.80 2.93
N ILE A 474 -18.62 12.80 3.81
CA ILE A 474 -20.01 13.07 3.44
C ILE A 474 -20.16 14.51 2.90
N TYR A 475 -19.48 15.47 3.51
CA TYR A 475 -19.51 16.86 3.07
C TYR A 475 -18.95 17.00 1.64
N GLN A 476 -17.78 16.42 1.36
CA GLN A 476 -17.18 16.47 0.02
C GLN A 476 -18.05 15.73 -1.02
N LEU A 477 -18.58 14.55 -0.68
CA LEU A 477 -19.48 13.81 -1.56
C LEU A 477 -20.66 14.65 -2.04
N ASN A 478 -21.27 15.41 -1.12
CA ASN A 478 -22.42 16.27 -1.44
C ASN A 478 -22.02 17.55 -2.17
N ARG A 479 -20.87 18.15 -1.79
CA ARG A 479 -20.45 19.45 -2.32
C ARG A 479 -19.62 19.34 -3.59
N ASP A 480 -18.76 18.32 -3.72
CA ASP A 480 -17.86 18.15 -4.85
C ASP A 480 -17.59 16.67 -5.19
N PRO A 481 -18.60 15.95 -5.77
CA PRO A 481 -18.50 14.52 -6.03
C PRO A 481 -17.38 14.13 -7.00
N ARG A 482 -16.91 15.07 -7.87
CA ARG A 482 -15.77 14.80 -8.77
C ARG A 482 -14.48 14.65 -7.99
N ASN A 483 -14.13 15.62 -7.18
CA ASN A 483 -12.92 15.54 -6.36
C ASN A 483 -13.05 14.51 -5.24
N PHE A 484 -14.27 14.27 -4.73
CA PHE A 484 -14.52 13.14 -3.84
C PHE A 484 -14.10 11.81 -4.47
N SER A 485 -14.46 11.54 -5.72
CA SER A 485 -14.07 10.30 -6.38
C SER A 485 -12.55 10.18 -6.57
N ILE A 486 -11.83 11.28 -6.74
CA ILE A 486 -10.36 11.29 -6.83
C ILE A 486 -9.73 10.88 -5.49
N VAL A 487 -10.19 11.48 -4.38
CA VAL A 487 -9.72 11.13 -3.03
C VAL A 487 -10.08 9.69 -2.70
N MET A 488 -11.28 9.24 -3.10
CA MET A 488 -11.73 7.85 -2.94
C MET A 488 -10.84 6.86 -3.72
N TRP A 489 -10.41 7.21 -4.96
CA TRP A 489 -9.45 6.39 -5.69
C TRP A 489 -8.11 6.27 -4.97
N LEU A 490 -7.60 7.36 -4.39
CA LEU A 490 -6.38 7.30 -3.56
C LEU A 490 -6.60 6.39 -2.35
N PHE A 491 -7.71 6.56 -1.64
CA PHE A 491 -8.03 5.77 -0.46
C PHE A 491 -8.13 4.26 -0.78
N VAL A 492 -8.87 3.90 -1.83
CA VAL A 492 -9.09 2.49 -2.21
C VAL A 492 -7.83 1.86 -2.78
N MET A 493 -7.12 2.55 -3.68
CA MET A 493 -5.93 1.97 -4.34
C MET A 493 -4.76 1.78 -3.38
N MET A 494 -4.55 2.74 -2.46
CA MET A 494 -3.47 2.67 -1.48
C MET A 494 -3.89 1.96 -0.17
N GLY A 495 -5.10 1.43 -0.11
CA GLY A 495 -5.66 0.64 0.99
C GLY A 495 -6.14 -0.72 0.52
N ILE A 496 -7.42 -0.84 0.21
CA ILE A 496 -8.10 -2.11 -0.08
C ILE A 496 -7.47 -2.84 -1.28
N ALA A 497 -7.09 -2.13 -2.34
CA ALA A 497 -6.45 -2.76 -3.49
C ALA A 497 -5.09 -3.39 -3.14
N LEU A 498 -4.33 -2.77 -2.22
CA LEU A 498 -3.09 -3.34 -1.69
C LEU A 498 -3.33 -4.62 -0.89
N VAL A 499 -4.41 -4.70 -0.11
CA VAL A 499 -4.78 -5.95 0.59
C VAL A 499 -4.92 -7.11 -0.40
N VAL A 500 -5.64 -6.88 -1.50
CA VAL A 500 -5.82 -7.87 -2.56
C VAL A 500 -4.49 -8.24 -3.20
N TYR A 501 -3.65 -7.24 -3.51
CA TYR A 501 -2.35 -7.43 -4.18
C TYR A 501 -1.34 -8.18 -3.31
N PHE A 502 -1.23 -7.83 -2.03
CA PHE A 502 -0.26 -8.48 -1.15
C PHE A 502 -0.61 -9.94 -0.86
N ASN A 503 -1.88 -10.28 -0.87
CA ASN A 503 -2.35 -11.62 -0.57
C ASN A 503 -1.64 -12.21 0.66
N THR A 504 -1.72 -11.48 1.78
CA THR A 504 -0.94 -11.72 2.99
C THR A 504 -1.32 -13.06 3.62
N SER A 505 -0.32 -13.87 3.94
CA SER A 505 -0.48 -15.12 4.69
C SER A 505 -0.52 -14.86 6.20
N PRO A 506 -1.03 -15.77 7.04
CA PRO A 506 -1.02 -15.60 8.48
C PRO A 506 0.41 -15.59 9.04
N ASN A 507 0.58 -15.05 10.25
CA ASN A 507 1.83 -15.02 11.00
C ASN A 507 2.96 -14.23 10.29
N GLU A 508 2.63 -13.01 9.84
CA GLU A 508 3.63 -12.08 9.34
C GLU A 508 4.65 -11.74 10.43
N PRO A 509 5.95 -11.60 10.10
CA PRO A 509 7.01 -11.42 11.09
C PRO A 509 6.97 -10.07 11.81
N ARG A 510 6.24 -9.08 11.27
CA ARG A 510 6.01 -7.75 11.88
C ARG A 510 4.72 -7.14 11.36
N GLU A 511 4.20 -6.16 12.09
CA GLU A 511 3.08 -5.34 11.65
C GLU A 511 3.45 -4.56 10.37
N ARG A 512 2.46 -4.36 9.48
CA ARG A 512 2.67 -3.78 8.14
C ARG A 512 1.76 -2.58 7.86
N ASP A 513 1.39 -1.85 8.88
CA ASP A 513 0.54 -0.65 8.79
C ASP A 513 1.10 0.42 7.85
N TYR A 514 2.43 0.57 7.82
CA TYR A 514 3.16 1.54 7.01
C TYR A 514 2.92 1.42 5.49
N VAL A 515 2.55 0.25 4.98
CA VAL A 515 2.23 0.09 3.55
C VAL A 515 0.93 0.77 3.15
N TYR A 516 0.04 1.03 4.11
CA TYR A 516 -1.25 1.68 3.91
C TYR A 516 -1.24 3.19 4.21
N ALA A 517 -0.08 3.77 4.51
CA ALA A 517 0.07 5.20 4.82
C ALA A 517 -0.57 6.13 3.79
N GLY A 518 -0.55 5.75 2.48
CA GLY A 518 -1.22 6.51 1.43
C GLY A 518 -2.75 6.53 1.54
N SER A 519 -3.39 5.48 2.06
CA SER A 519 -4.82 5.45 2.35
C SER A 519 -5.15 6.36 3.55
N PHE A 520 -4.29 6.37 4.56
CA PHE A 520 -4.42 7.25 5.73
C PHE A 520 -4.24 8.72 5.35
N TYR A 521 -3.29 9.01 4.44
CA TYR A 521 -3.14 10.31 3.80
C TYR A 521 -4.44 10.79 3.15
N ALA A 522 -5.09 9.92 2.36
CA ALA A 522 -6.35 10.25 1.71
C ALA A 522 -7.48 10.52 2.73
N PHE A 523 -7.55 9.75 3.80
CA PHE A 523 -8.53 9.96 4.86
C PHE A 523 -8.32 11.29 5.61
N CYS A 524 -7.08 11.70 5.82
CA CYS A 524 -6.76 12.99 6.44
C CYS A 524 -7.17 14.20 5.58
N ILE A 525 -7.32 14.04 4.25
CA ILE A 525 -7.96 15.05 3.41
C ILE A 525 -9.40 15.27 3.88
N TRP A 526 -10.14 14.20 4.15
CA TRP A 526 -11.52 14.31 4.66
C TRP A 526 -11.56 14.85 6.09
N ILE A 527 -10.63 14.49 6.97
CA ILE A 527 -10.53 15.11 8.31
C ILE A 527 -10.43 16.63 8.17
N GLY A 528 -9.55 17.12 7.29
CA GLY A 528 -9.46 18.54 6.99
C GLY A 528 -10.78 19.12 6.49
N LEU A 529 -11.39 18.52 5.46
CA LEU A 529 -12.66 19.01 4.89
C LEU A 529 -13.83 18.98 5.88
N GLY A 530 -13.76 18.18 6.94
CA GLY A 530 -14.70 18.19 8.05
C GLY A 530 -14.80 19.55 8.75
N VAL A 531 -13.72 20.33 8.76
CA VAL A 531 -13.73 21.71 9.32
C VAL A 531 -14.73 22.60 8.59
N LEU A 532 -14.86 22.45 7.26
CA LEU A 532 -15.86 23.22 6.49
C LEU A 532 -17.28 22.83 6.86
N ALA A 533 -17.53 21.55 7.09
CA ALA A 533 -18.83 21.06 7.54
C ALA A 533 -19.20 21.64 8.94
N VAL A 534 -18.23 21.61 9.87
CA VAL A 534 -18.39 22.22 11.20
C VAL A 534 -18.61 23.73 11.10
N CYS A 535 -17.89 24.41 10.21
CA CYS A 535 -18.10 25.84 9.95
C CYS A 535 -19.53 26.13 9.46
N ASP A 536 -20.02 25.36 8.48
CA ASP A 536 -21.40 25.50 7.97
C ASP A 536 -22.43 25.22 9.09
N LEU A 537 -22.18 24.23 9.96
CA LEU A 537 -23.03 23.93 11.12
C LEU A 537 -23.07 25.10 12.13
N ILE A 538 -21.92 25.72 12.43
CA ILE A 538 -21.85 26.88 13.34
C ILE A 538 -22.63 28.07 12.74
N VAL A 539 -22.45 28.34 11.44
CA VAL A 539 -23.19 29.40 10.75
C VAL A 539 -24.69 29.13 10.78
N TRP A 540 -25.11 27.88 10.56
CA TRP A 540 -26.51 27.49 10.62
C TRP A 540 -27.11 27.66 12.03
N ALA A 541 -26.40 27.24 13.08
CA ALA A 541 -26.85 27.32 14.45
C ALA A 541 -26.90 28.74 14.99
N THR A 542 -25.89 29.55 14.69
CA THR A 542 -25.76 30.93 15.22
C THR A 542 -26.44 31.97 14.36
N ARG A 543 -26.76 31.60 13.09
CA ARG A 543 -27.26 32.52 12.03
C ARG A 543 -26.31 33.70 11.75
N ARG A 544 -25.05 33.64 12.23
CA ARG A 544 -24.04 34.68 12.04
C ARG A 544 -23.06 34.25 10.94
N LYS A 545 -23.00 35.05 9.89
CA LYS A 545 -21.97 34.95 8.85
C LYS A 545 -20.81 35.87 9.21
N GLY A 546 -19.57 35.41 9.06
CA GLY A 546 -18.39 36.23 9.31
C GLY A 546 -17.19 35.43 9.76
N LEU A 547 -16.17 36.13 10.25
CA LEU A 547 -14.87 35.54 10.57
C LEU A 547 -14.89 34.58 11.77
N MET A 548 -15.84 34.77 12.69
CA MET A 548 -15.92 34.00 13.94
C MET A 548 -16.23 32.53 13.72
N ALA A 549 -17.10 32.20 12.76
CA ALA A 549 -17.48 30.82 12.51
C ALA A 549 -16.30 29.96 12.02
N PRO A 550 -15.50 30.34 11.01
CA PRO A 550 -14.34 29.54 10.60
C PRO A 550 -13.22 29.51 11.67
N ILE A 551 -13.03 30.56 12.47
CA ILE A 551 -12.09 30.52 13.60
C ILE A 551 -12.56 29.50 14.62
N ALA A 552 -13.82 29.58 15.06
CA ALA A 552 -14.38 28.65 16.05
C ALA A 552 -14.34 27.19 15.53
N ALA A 553 -14.73 26.95 14.26
CA ALA A 553 -14.64 25.63 13.64
C ALA A 553 -13.20 25.09 13.64
N THR A 554 -12.22 25.92 13.27
CA THR A 554 -10.81 25.53 13.27
C THR A 554 -10.33 25.19 14.69
N VAL A 555 -10.62 26.04 15.68
CA VAL A 555 -10.21 25.81 17.07
C VAL A 555 -10.82 24.53 17.64
N VAL A 556 -12.12 24.29 17.41
CA VAL A 556 -12.79 23.06 17.84
C VAL A 556 -12.19 21.85 17.16
N CYS A 557 -11.99 21.87 15.84
CA CYS A 557 -11.44 20.75 15.11
C CYS A 557 -9.94 20.52 15.39
N MET A 558 -9.20 21.52 15.91
CA MET A 558 -7.80 21.38 16.32
C MET A 558 -7.61 20.44 17.51
N VAL A 559 -8.68 20.10 18.22
CA VAL A 559 -8.68 19.04 19.24
C VAL A 559 -8.27 17.70 18.63
N VAL A 560 -8.60 17.43 17.36
CA VAL A 560 -8.27 16.18 16.69
C VAL A 560 -6.75 15.98 16.56
N PRO A 561 -5.97 16.84 15.88
CA PRO A 561 -4.53 16.69 15.88
C PRO A 561 -3.90 16.87 17.27
N GLY A 562 -4.53 17.62 18.17
CA GLY A 562 -4.07 17.78 19.55
C GLY A 562 -4.11 16.47 20.35
N ILE A 563 -5.20 15.71 20.27
CA ILE A 563 -5.31 14.41 20.96
C ILE A 563 -4.36 13.38 20.33
N LEU A 564 -4.25 13.35 19.00
CA LEU A 564 -3.31 12.48 18.31
C LEU A 564 -1.86 12.76 18.76
N ALA A 565 -1.45 14.03 18.81
CA ALA A 565 -0.12 14.42 19.27
C ALA A 565 0.12 14.04 20.75
N ALA A 566 -0.84 14.30 21.61
CA ALA A 566 -0.70 14.04 23.05
C ALA A 566 -0.63 12.54 23.38
N GLN A 567 -1.47 11.73 22.73
CA GLN A 567 -1.55 10.29 23.01
C GLN A 567 -0.38 9.52 22.39
N ASN A 568 0.10 9.92 21.21
CA ASN A 568 1.18 9.22 20.51
C ASN A 568 2.59 9.67 20.94
N TRP A 569 2.73 10.68 21.81
CA TRP A 569 4.03 11.24 22.15
C TRP A 569 4.98 10.22 22.78
N ASP A 570 4.50 9.48 23.77
CA ASP A 570 5.33 8.56 24.58
C ASP A 570 5.85 7.37 23.76
N ASP A 571 5.07 6.87 22.81
CA ASP A 571 5.46 5.77 21.93
C ASP A 571 6.50 6.21 20.89
N HIS A 572 6.41 7.45 20.43
CA HIS A 572 7.29 7.99 19.41
C HIS A 572 8.51 8.73 19.95
N ASP A 573 8.61 8.98 21.25
CA ASP A 573 9.80 9.58 21.87
C ASP A 573 10.96 8.58 21.92
N ARG A 574 11.93 8.78 21.05
CA ARG A 574 13.15 7.97 20.96
C ARG A 574 14.37 8.64 21.56
N SER A 575 14.22 9.71 22.32
CA SER A 575 15.30 10.48 22.93
C SER A 575 16.22 9.63 23.82
N HIS A 576 15.66 8.58 24.43
CA HIS A 576 16.37 7.62 25.29
C HIS A 576 17.12 6.51 24.54
N ARG A 577 16.90 6.34 23.22
CA ARG A 577 17.56 5.28 22.44
C ARG A 577 18.98 5.69 22.07
N THR A 578 19.97 5.04 22.68
CA THR A 578 21.39 5.37 22.52
C THR A 578 22.20 4.36 21.68
N MET A 579 21.58 3.28 21.20
CA MET A 579 22.27 2.21 20.46
C MET A 579 22.96 2.65 19.15
N ALA A 580 22.70 3.85 18.66
CA ALA A 580 23.31 4.41 17.45
C ALA A 580 24.41 5.44 17.72
N ARG A 581 24.85 5.58 18.97
CA ARG A 581 25.95 6.46 19.36
C ARG A 581 27.30 5.76 19.31
#